data_79a37f9681631cb3c1823ff130135c88
#
_entry.id   79a37f9681631cb3c1823ff130135c88
#
_cell.length_a   1.000
_cell.length_b   1.000
_cell.length_c   1.000
_cell.angle_alpha   90.00
_cell.angle_beta   90.00
_cell.angle_gamma   90.00
#
_symmetry.space_group_name_H-M   'P 1'
#
loop_
_entity.id
_entity.type
_entity.pdbx_description
1 polymer ?
#
loop_
_entity_poly.entity_id
_entity_poly.type
_entity_poly.pdbx_seq_one_letter_code
_entity_poly.pdbx_strand_id
1 'polypeptide(L)'
;MQLEFLFPRKKNKPDLAEVKGKSEISNRDEELTAKCVEALELLGIDRLASQVQVVWNKRMRTTAGRAFWPHAIIELNPKLSEIAPEEVQRTLLHELAHLVAYARAGRRRISAHGREWQQACIDLGIPGEKATHALPLPGRTMRKKWRYACRSCGEGFDRVRKMKRYAGCYTCCKKYNGGYYHKDYRLVESQLDE
;
A
#
# COMPACT_ATOMS: atom_id res chain seq x y z
N MET A 1 -29.35 -13.86 -13.71
CA MET A 1 -29.19 -12.47 -13.22
C MET A 1 -27.68 -12.19 -13.20
N GLN A 2 -27.15 -11.58 -14.27
CA GLN A 2 -25.72 -11.28 -14.42
C GLN A 2 -25.38 -10.06 -13.59
N LEU A 3 -24.41 -10.20 -12.68
CA LEU A 3 -23.82 -9.08 -11.94
C LEU A 3 -22.80 -8.39 -12.83
N GLU A 4 -23.17 -7.25 -13.41
CA GLU A 4 -22.23 -6.37 -14.09
C GLU A 4 -21.32 -5.68 -13.07
N PHE A 5 -20.05 -6.08 -13.05
CA PHE A 5 -19.00 -5.36 -12.34
C PHE A 5 -18.64 -4.10 -13.12
N LEU A 6 -19.17 -2.95 -12.69
CA LEU A 6 -18.74 -1.63 -13.17
C LEU A 6 -17.33 -1.34 -12.66
N PHE A 7 -16.32 -1.49 -13.51
CA PHE A 7 -14.98 -1.00 -13.25
C PHE A 7 -14.97 0.53 -13.19
N PRO A 8 -14.35 1.17 -12.17
CA PRO A 8 -14.23 2.62 -12.14
C PRO A 8 -13.36 3.07 -13.32
N ARG A 9 -13.85 4.05 -14.09
CA ARG A 9 -13.11 4.72 -15.16
C ARG A 9 -11.75 5.19 -14.64
N LYS A 10 -10.67 4.84 -15.35
CA LYS A 10 -9.32 5.38 -15.13
C LYS A 10 -9.40 6.91 -15.11
N LYS A 11 -9.13 7.53 -13.96
CA LYS A 11 -8.73 8.92 -13.92
C LYS A 11 -7.37 8.99 -14.59
N ASN A 12 -7.21 9.83 -15.60
CA ASN A 12 -5.92 10.11 -16.23
C ASN A 12 -4.92 10.47 -15.13
N LYS A 13 -3.88 9.64 -14.98
CA LYS A 13 -2.71 10.01 -14.18
C LYS A 13 -2.01 11.12 -14.96
N PRO A 14 -1.56 12.19 -14.30
CA PRO A 14 -0.71 13.18 -14.96
C PRO A 14 0.53 12.48 -15.52
N ASP A 15 0.95 12.89 -16.69
CA ASP A 15 2.11 12.35 -17.40
C ASP A 15 3.36 12.59 -16.54
N LEU A 16 4.03 11.50 -16.15
CA LEU A 16 5.21 11.53 -15.27
C LEU A 16 6.45 12.16 -15.92
N ALA A 17 6.34 12.57 -17.19
CA ALA A 17 7.42 13.22 -17.91
C ALA A 17 7.74 14.65 -17.40
N GLU A 18 6.78 15.36 -16.79
CA GLU A 18 6.97 16.73 -16.31
C GLU A 18 7.47 16.85 -14.86
N VAL A 19 7.53 15.75 -14.10
CA VAL A 19 8.02 15.77 -12.70
C VAL A 19 9.54 15.59 -12.59
N LYS A 20 10.23 15.35 -13.72
CA LYS A 20 11.68 15.11 -13.81
C LYS A 20 12.55 16.37 -13.81
N GLY A 21 12.27 17.33 -13.02
CA GLY A 21 13.09 18.53 -12.94
C GLY A 21 13.39 18.99 -11.53
N LYS A 22 14.58 18.66 -11.03
CA LYS A 22 15.32 19.36 -9.95
C LYS A 22 15.42 18.81 -8.53
N SER A 23 14.81 17.68 -8.15
CA SER A 23 15.04 17.15 -6.79
C SER A 23 15.46 15.67 -6.71
N GLU A 24 15.63 14.98 -7.82
CA GLU A 24 15.79 13.51 -7.84
C GLU A 24 17.22 13.03 -7.55
N ILE A 25 18.25 13.86 -7.75
CA ILE A 25 19.65 13.45 -7.55
C ILE A 25 20.03 13.42 -6.06
N SER A 26 19.36 14.19 -5.21
CA SER A 26 19.71 14.34 -3.78
C SER A 26 19.24 13.20 -2.87
N ASN A 27 18.37 12.29 -3.34
CA ASN A 27 17.79 11.22 -2.51
C ASN A 27 18.12 9.80 -3.01
N ARG A 28 18.96 9.67 -4.04
CA ARG A 28 19.41 8.37 -4.55
C ARG A 28 20.46 7.79 -3.60
N ASP A 29 20.30 6.50 -3.32
CA ASP A 29 21.28 5.72 -2.55
C ASP A 29 22.11 4.87 -3.50
N GLU A 30 23.37 5.27 -3.71
CA GLU A 30 24.26 4.58 -4.64
C GLU A 30 24.72 3.22 -4.09
N GLU A 31 24.91 3.10 -2.77
CA GLU A 31 25.32 1.83 -2.14
C GLU A 31 24.23 0.78 -2.27
N LEU A 32 22.99 1.14 -1.89
CA LEU A 32 21.86 0.23 -2.02
C LEU A 32 21.53 -0.08 -3.49
N THR A 33 21.73 0.89 -4.39
CA THR A 33 21.60 0.66 -5.84
C THR A 33 22.62 -0.34 -6.33
N ALA A 34 23.89 -0.21 -5.94
CA ALA A 34 24.96 -1.16 -6.31
C ALA A 34 24.65 -2.59 -5.83
N LYS A 35 24.16 -2.74 -4.61
CA LYS A 35 23.71 -4.06 -4.09
C LYS A 35 22.59 -4.67 -4.94
N CYS A 36 21.65 -3.86 -5.42
CA CYS A 36 20.60 -4.35 -6.32
C CYS A 36 21.18 -4.77 -7.69
N VAL A 37 22.12 -4.00 -8.24
CA VAL A 37 22.79 -4.32 -9.50
C VAL A 37 23.51 -5.65 -9.40
N GLU A 38 24.34 -5.83 -8.38
CA GLU A 38 25.08 -7.09 -8.14
C GLU A 38 24.12 -8.29 -8.05
N ALA A 39 23.04 -8.18 -7.25
CA ALA A 39 22.07 -9.24 -7.13
C ALA A 39 21.36 -9.57 -8.46
N LEU A 40 21.08 -8.57 -9.29
CA LEU A 40 20.43 -8.77 -10.59
C LEU A 40 21.37 -9.36 -11.64
N GLU A 41 22.65 -8.98 -11.62
CA GLU A 41 23.70 -9.57 -12.48
C GLU A 41 23.89 -11.05 -12.16
N LEU A 42 23.94 -11.42 -10.88
CA LEU A 42 23.99 -12.83 -10.45
C LEU A 42 22.78 -13.64 -10.92
N LEU A 43 21.63 -13.01 -11.08
CA LEU A 43 20.42 -13.63 -11.62
C LEU A 43 20.31 -13.58 -13.15
N GLY A 44 21.29 -12.98 -13.86
CA GLY A 44 21.27 -12.81 -15.32
C GLY A 44 20.18 -11.90 -15.83
N ILE A 45 19.79 -10.86 -15.05
CA ILE A 45 18.72 -9.91 -15.43
C ILE A 45 19.35 -8.56 -15.77
N ASP A 46 20.29 -8.54 -16.69
CA ASP A 46 21.15 -7.39 -17.04
C ASP A 46 20.35 -6.14 -17.43
N ARG A 47 19.22 -6.31 -18.15
CA ARG A 47 18.37 -5.19 -18.51
C ARG A 47 17.79 -4.47 -17.30
N LEU A 48 17.41 -5.20 -16.25
CA LEU A 48 16.90 -4.60 -15.02
C LEU A 48 18.05 -4.01 -14.22
N ALA A 49 19.19 -4.70 -14.17
CA ALA A 49 20.42 -4.23 -13.50
C ALA A 49 20.87 -2.86 -14.02
N SER A 50 20.83 -2.63 -15.34
CA SER A 50 21.19 -1.34 -15.94
C SER A 50 20.20 -0.20 -15.68
N GLN A 51 19.02 -0.48 -15.13
CA GLN A 51 17.95 0.52 -14.94
C GLN A 51 17.58 0.74 -13.47
N VAL A 52 17.88 -0.21 -12.60
CA VAL A 52 17.46 -0.16 -11.19
C VAL A 52 18.04 1.04 -10.46
N GLN A 53 17.19 1.69 -9.67
CA GLN A 53 17.57 2.81 -8.80
C GLN A 53 16.88 2.69 -7.45
N VAL A 54 17.60 2.98 -6.39
CA VAL A 54 17.07 3.05 -5.03
C VAL A 54 17.08 4.49 -4.56
N VAL A 55 15.95 4.95 -4.03
CA VAL A 55 15.79 6.32 -3.55
C VAL A 55 15.10 6.36 -2.19
N TRP A 56 15.50 7.30 -1.34
CA TRP A 56 14.83 7.56 -0.06
C TRP A 56 13.67 8.54 -0.24
N ASN A 57 12.44 8.12 0.08
CA ASN A 57 11.26 8.96 -0.05
C ASN A 57 10.76 9.48 1.30
N LYS A 58 11.14 10.72 1.65
CA LYS A 58 10.75 11.41 2.91
C LYS A 58 9.23 11.60 3.08
N ARG A 59 8.44 11.42 2.00
CA ARG A 59 6.96 11.52 2.06
C ARG A 59 6.30 10.21 2.52
N MET A 60 7.04 9.12 2.56
CA MET A 60 6.55 7.85 3.09
C MET A 60 6.36 7.95 4.60
N ARG A 61 5.24 7.42 5.10
CA ARG A 61 4.92 7.47 6.54
C ARG A 61 4.74 6.10 7.15
N THR A 62 3.94 5.25 6.51
CA THR A 62 3.46 3.96 7.06
C THR A 62 3.96 2.75 6.28
N THR A 63 4.55 2.95 5.12
CA THR A 63 5.06 1.91 4.23
C THR A 63 6.59 1.91 4.32
N ALA A 64 7.20 0.74 4.40
CA ALA A 64 8.65 0.59 4.48
C ALA A 64 9.35 0.82 3.14
N GLY A 65 8.82 0.22 2.07
CA GLY A 65 9.32 0.33 0.72
C GLY A 65 8.21 0.32 -0.33
N ARG A 66 8.56 0.58 -1.57
CA ARG A 66 7.72 0.42 -2.77
C ARG A 66 8.58 0.18 -4.00
N ALA A 67 8.16 -0.77 -4.84
CA ALA A 67 8.73 -0.99 -6.17
C ALA A 67 7.84 -0.40 -7.27
N PHE A 68 8.45 0.28 -8.24
CA PHE A 68 7.75 0.85 -9.39
C PHE A 68 8.18 0.17 -10.69
N TRP A 69 7.28 -0.60 -11.26
CA TRP A 69 7.44 -1.20 -12.58
C TRP A 69 6.64 -0.39 -13.62
N PRO A 70 7.14 -0.13 -14.83
CA PRO A 70 8.40 -0.60 -15.42
C PRO A 70 9.63 0.32 -15.20
N HIS A 71 9.52 1.32 -14.31
CA HIS A 71 10.56 2.34 -14.13
C HIS A 71 11.81 1.83 -13.39
N ALA A 72 11.78 0.60 -12.86
CA ALA A 72 12.86 -0.02 -12.10
C ALA A 72 13.32 0.83 -10.89
N ILE A 73 12.39 1.51 -10.23
CA ILE A 73 12.67 2.36 -9.05
C ILE A 73 12.19 1.65 -7.78
N ILE A 74 13.06 1.60 -6.78
CA ILE A 74 12.71 1.21 -5.41
C ILE A 74 12.74 2.45 -4.54
N GLU A 75 11.62 2.78 -3.91
CA GLU A 75 11.56 3.81 -2.87
C GLU A 75 11.60 3.17 -1.49
N LEU A 76 12.47 3.68 -0.62
CA LEU A 76 12.56 3.29 0.79
C LEU A 76 12.15 4.44 1.70
N ASN A 77 11.55 4.11 2.83
CA ASN A 77 11.19 5.07 3.85
C ASN A 77 12.42 5.38 4.72
N PRO A 78 12.89 6.63 4.79
CA PRO A 78 14.07 6.97 5.58
C PRO A 78 13.91 6.68 7.08
N LYS A 79 12.66 6.67 7.60
CA LYS A 79 12.41 6.28 8.99
C LYS A 79 12.80 4.83 9.29
N LEU A 80 12.90 3.98 8.26
CA LEU A 80 13.34 2.61 8.43
C LEU A 80 14.78 2.55 8.92
N SER A 81 15.67 3.40 8.37
CA SER A 81 17.07 3.46 8.82
C SER A 81 17.23 4.01 10.24
N GLU A 82 16.24 4.77 10.74
CA GLU A 82 16.26 5.33 12.10
C GLU A 82 15.68 4.34 13.13
N ILE A 83 14.60 3.62 12.76
CA ILE A 83 13.80 2.82 13.72
C ILE A 83 14.20 1.34 13.70
N ALA A 84 14.54 0.82 12.53
CA ALA A 84 14.87 -0.60 12.30
C ALA A 84 15.91 -0.74 11.18
N PRO A 85 17.15 -0.27 11.40
CA PRO A 85 18.20 -0.29 10.37
C PRO A 85 18.51 -1.69 9.84
N GLU A 86 18.34 -2.72 10.66
CA GLU A 86 18.49 -4.13 10.30
C GLU A 86 17.47 -4.59 9.26
N GLU A 87 16.32 -3.94 9.17
CA GLU A 87 15.26 -4.27 8.22
C GLU A 87 15.41 -3.56 6.86
N VAL A 88 16.35 -2.63 6.72
CA VAL A 88 16.58 -1.91 5.46
C VAL A 88 16.94 -2.87 4.33
N GLN A 89 17.89 -3.77 4.58
CA GLN A 89 18.33 -4.75 3.59
C GLN A 89 17.21 -5.72 3.20
N ARG A 90 16.47 -6.21 4.17
CA ARG A 90 15.34 -7.11 3.93
C ARG A 90 14.22 -6.43 3.13
N THR A 91 13.88 -5.18 3.48
CA THR A 91 12.90 -4.38 2.75
C THR A 91 13.37 -4.12 1.31
N LEU A 92 14.66 -3.81 1.12
CA LEU A 92 15.25 -3.64 -0.21
C LEU A 92 15.05 -4.88 -1.07
N LEU A 93 15.42 -6.06 -0.55
CA LEU A 93 15.28 -7.33 -1.28
C LEU A 93 13.82 -7.70 -1.54
N HIS A 94 12.90 -7.39 -0.60
CA HIS A 94 11.45 -7.54 -0.80
C HIS A 94 10.95 -6.74 -2.01
N GLU A 95 11.35 -5.47 -2.10
CA GLU A 95 10.95 -4.60 -3.22
C GLU A 95 11.67 -5.00 -4.53
N LEU A 96 12.93 -5.43 -4.44
CA LEU A 96 13.66 -5.95 -5.59
C LEU A 96 13.00 -7.23 -6.15
N ALA A 97 12.48 -8.11 -5.29
CA ALA A 97 11.74 -9.29 -5.69
C ALA A 97 10.49 -8.95 -6.54
N HIS A 98 9.81 -7.85 -6.24
CA HIS A 98 8.73 -7.36 -7.11
C HIS A 98 9.23 -7.01 -8.51
N LEU A 99 10.33 -6.29 -8.63
CA LEU A 99 10.91 -5.93 -9.93
C LEU A 99 11.36 -7.16 -10.71
N VAL A 100 12.02 -8.12 -10.05
CA VAL A 100 12.43 -9.41 -10.65
C VAL A 100 11.24 -10.19 -11.15
N ALA A 101 10.19 -10.32 -10.33
CA ALA A 101 8.97 -11.03 -10.70
C ALA A 101 8.29 -10.41 -11.94
N TYR A 102 8.18 -9.08 -12.00
CA TYR A 102 7.61 -8.40 -13.16
C TYR A 102 8.52 -8.47 -14.40
N ALA A 103 9.83 -8.37 -14.24
CA ALA A 103 10.77 -8.52 -15.36
C ALA A 103 10.65 -9.91 -16.01
N ARG A 104 10.59 -10.96 -15.21
CA ARG A 104 10.40 -12.35 -15.68
C ARG A 104 9.01 -12.61 -16.27
N ALA A 105 7.98 -11.99 -15.70
CA ALA A 105 6.62 -12.14 -16.20
C ALA A 105 6.37 -11.43 -17.53
N GLY A 106 7.13 -10.38 -17.84
CA GLY A 106 6.97 -9.58 -19.04
C GLY A 106 5.59 -8.90 -19.10
N ARG A 107 4.77 -9.28 -20.10
CA ARG A 107 3.41 -8.73 -20.26
C ARG A 107 2.31 -9.49 -19.51
N ARG A 108 2.65 -10.63 -18.90
CA ARG A 108 1.67 -11.43 -18.15
C ARG A 108 1.21 -10.68 -16.90
N ARG A 109 -0.07 -10.78 -16.59
CA ARG A 109 -0.60 -10.27 -15.32
C ARG A 109 -0.27 -11.28 -14.22
N ILE A 110 0.43 -10.85 -13.19
CA ILE A 110 0.80 -11.64 -12.03
C ILE A 110 0.22 -11.03 -10.75
N SER A 111 0.07 -11.86 -9.72
CA SER A 111 -0.29 -11.39 -8.38
C SER A 111 0.92 -10.77 -7.71
N ALA A 112 0.75 -9.68 -6.97
CA ALA A 112 1.87 -8.93 -6.35
C ALA A 112 2.77 -9.82 -5.48
N HIS A 113 2.19 -10.70 -4.65
CA HIS A 113 2.94 -11.64 -3.81
C HIS A 113 2.62 -13.10 -4.19
N GLY A 114 2.43 -13.34 -5.51
CA GLY A 114 2.17 -14.67 -6.08
C GLY A 114 3.44 -15.52 -6.19
N ARG A 115 3.31 -16.64 -6.94
CA ARG A 115 4.40 -17.60 -7.14
C ARG A 115 5.66 -16.96 -7.72
N GLU A 116 5.50 -16.05 -8.67
CA GLU A 116 6.61 -15.37 -9.32
C GLU A 116 7.41 -14.52 -8.34
N TRP A 117 6.73 -13.81 -7.44
CA TRP A 117 7.36 -13.04 -6.38
C TRP A 117 8.01 -13.95 -5.33
N GLN A 118 7.34 -15.02 -4.90
CA GLN A 118 7.90 -15.99 -3.96
C GLN A 118 9.18 -16.64 -4.51
N GLN A 119 9.18 -16.99 -5.81
CA GLN A 119 10.39 -17.52 -6.45
C GLN A 119 11.50 -16.47 -6.48
N ALA A 120 11.18 -15.22 -6.80
CA ALA A 120 12.15 -14.12 -6.75
C ALA A 120 12.75 -13.92 -5.35
N CYS A 121 11.93 -14.05 -4.29
CA CYS A 121 12.41 -14.01 -2.91
C CYS A 121 13.38 -15.14 -2.60
N ILE A 122 13.12 -16.37 -3.07
CA ILE A 122 14.03 -17.51 -2.91
C ILE A 122 15.37 -17.22 -3.61
N ASP A 123 15.31 -16.75 -4.85
CA ASP A 123 16.49 -16.48 -5.68
C ASP A 123 17.35 -15.33 -5.11
N LEU A 124 16.72 -14.38 -4.42
CA LEU A 124 17.38 -13.26 -3.73
C LEU A 124 17.83 -13.59 -2.29
N GLY A 125 17.70 -14.85 -1.84
CA GLY A 125 18.16 -15.30 -0.54
C GLY A 125 17.26 -14.93 0.64
N ILE A 126 16.00 -14.59 0.40
CA ILE A 126 14.97 -14.31 1.42
C ILE A 126 13.79 -15.29 1.33
N PRO A 127 14.01 -16.61 1.39
CA PRO A 127 12.92 -17.59 1.31
C PRO A 127 11.93 -17.42 2.46
N GLY A 128 10.63 -17.63 2.18
CA GLY A 128 9.59 -17.50 3.20
C GLY A 128 9.23 -16.06 3.57
N GLU A 129 9.68 -15.08 2.78
CA GLU A 129 9.31 -13.69 2.98
C GLU A 129 7.80 -13.49 2.99
N LYS A 130 7.29 -12.66 3.91
CA LYS A 130 5.86 -12.41 4.06
C LYS A 130 5.43 -11.19 3.23
N ALA A 131 4.21 -11.22 2.71
CA ALA A 131 3.62 -10.11 1.97
C ALA A 131 3.45 -8.83 2.81
N THR A 132 3.45 -8.96 4.13
CA THR A 132 3.29 -7.85 5.08
C THR A 132 4.34 -7.95 6.18
N HIS A 133 4.83 -6.80 6.62
CA HIS A 133 5.76 -6.68 7.75
C HIS A 133 5.08 -6.00 8.94
N ALA A 134 5.51 -6.31 10.14
CA ALA A 134 5.08 -5.70 11.40
C ALA A 134 6.09 -4.66 11.91
N LEU A 135 6.60 -3.81 11.01
CA LEU A 135 7.54 -2.77 11.38
C LEU A 135 6.87 -1.68 12.22
N PRO A 136 7.55 -1.12 13.23
CA PRO A 136 7.02 -0.11 14.14
C PRO A 136 6.95 1.28 13.48
N LEU A 137 6.59 1.33 12.20
CA LEU A 137 6.39 2.59 11.49
C LEU A 137 5.14 3.30 12.04
N PRO A 138 5.18 4.63 12.19
CA PRO A 138 4.07 5.37 12.74
C PRO A 138 2.82 5.22 11.87
N GLY A 139 1.76 4.68 12.47
CA GLY A 139 0.46 4.52 11.81
C GLY A 139 -0.11 5.87 11.38
N ARG A 140 -0.89 5.87 10.30
CA ARG A 140 -1.63 7.07 9.89
C ARG A 140 -2.84 7.23 10.81
N THR A 141 -2.75 8.10 11.80
CA THR A 141 -3.93 8.57 12.53
C THR A 141 -4.72 9.53 11.66
N MET A 142 -5.93 9.13 11.31
CA MET A 142 -6.85 10.02 10.58
C MET A 142 -7.88 10.56 11.57
N ARG A 143 -8.00 11.89 11.64
CA ARG A 143 -9.01 12.54 12.49
C ARG A 143 -10.40 12.08 12.06
N LYS A 144 -11.19 11.61 13.01
CA LYS A 144 -12.59 11.29 12.83
C LYS A 144 -13.37 12.59 12.81
N LYS A 145 -14.18 12.79 11.78
CA LYS A 145 -14.93 14.03 11.54
C LYS A 145 -16.43 13.86 11.72
N TRP A 146 -16.90 12.62 11.79
CA TRP A 146 -18.31 12.29 11.79
C TRP A 146 -18.61 11.29 12.90
N ARG A 147 -19.62 11.60 13.71
CA ARG A 147 -20.21 10.69 14.66
C ARG A 147 -21.55 10.19 14.13
N TYR A 148 -21.79 8.91 14.29
CA TYR A 148 -23.06 8.26 13.97
C TYR A 148 -23.61 7.63 15.24
N ALA A 149 -24.80 8.01 15.67
CA ALA A 149 -25.44 7.48 16.87
C ALA A 149 -26.86 7.00 16.59
N CYS A 150 -27.26 5.91 17.22
CA CYS A 150 -28.61 5.37 17.13
C CYS A 150 -29.60 6.27 17.87
N ARG A 151 -30.71 6.61 17.24
CA ARG A 151 -31.80 7.37 17.89
C ARG A 151 -32.43 6.64 19.07
N SER A 152 -32.49 5.32 19.04
CA SER A 152 -33.16 4.49 20.03
C SER A 152 -32.28 4.18 21.23
N CYS A 153 -31.03 3.69 21.04
CA CYS A 153 -30.17 3.24 22.12
C CYS A 153 -28.96 4.14 22.38
N GLY A 154 -28.72 5.15 21.58
CA GLY A 154 -27.58 6.05 21.72
C GLY A 154 -26.23 5.46 21.30
N GLU A 155 -26.15 4.13 21.08
CA GLU A 155 -24.90 3.50 20.63
C GLU A 155 -24.42 4.10 19.31
N GLY A 156 -23.12 4.37 19.22
CA GLY A 156 -22.60 5.02 18.03
C GLY A 156 -21.10 4.80 17.86
N PHE A 157 -20.59 5.31 16.72
CA PHE A 157 -19.19 5.23 16.35
C PHE A 157 -18.77 6.44 15.52
N ASP A 158 -17.48 6.73 15.53
CA ASP A 158 -16.91 7.85 14.82
C ASP A 158 -16.21 7.40 13.54
N ARG A 159 -16.34 8.23 12.48
CA ARG A 159 -15.75 7.97 11.16
C ARG A 159 -14.97 9.17 10.64
N VAL A 160 -13.97 8.85 9.81
CA VAL A 160 -13.19 9.85 9.07
C VAL A 160 -13.99 10.46 7.92
N ARG A 161 -14.82 9.63 7.25
CA ARG A 161 -15.61 10.04 6.08
C ARG A 161 -17.09 9.84 6.35
N LYS A 162 -17.91 10.76 5.81
CA LYS A 162 -19.35 10.65 5.81
C LYS A 162 -19.80 9.37 5.09
N MET A 163 -20.81 8.70 5.66
CA MET A 163 -21.46 7.57 4.98
C MET A 163 -22.30 8.07 3.80
N LYS A 164 -22.23 7.35 2.68
CA LYS A 164 -22.98 7.68 1.46
C LYS A 164 -24.45 7.25 1.54
N ARG A 165 -24.76 6.30 2.40
CA ARG A 165 -26.10 5.71 2.56
C ARG A 165 -26.52 5.74 4.02
N TYR A 166 -27.81 5.78 4.26
CA TYR A 166 -28.36 5.59 5.60
C TYR A 166 -28.08 4.18 6.10
N ALA A 167 -27.82 4.05 7.38
CA ALA A 167 -27.61 2.77 8.05
C ALA A 167 -28.46 2.70 9.32
N GLY A 168 -28.86 1.51 9.69
CA GLY A 168 -29.52 1.21 10.96
C GLY A 168 -28.51 0.75 12.01
N CYS A 169 -28.87 0.93 13.27
CA CYS A 169 -28.14 0.34 14.39
C CYS A 169 -28.29 -1.18 14.34
N TYR A 170 -27.17 -1.88 14.22
CA TYR A 170 -27.15 -3.34 14.15
C TYR A 170 -27.84 -3.97 15.38
N THR A 171 -27.49 -3.51 16.57
CA THR A 171 -28.01 -4.01 17.85
C THR A 171 -29.53 -3.87 17.94
N CYS A 172 -30.06 -2.68 17.66
CA CYS A 172 -31.50 -2.45 17.71
C CYS A 172 -32.25 -3.18 16.61
N CYS A 173 -31.75 -3.16 15.38
CA CYS A 173 -32.35 -3.87 14.26
C CYS A 173 -32.41 -5.38 14.52
N LYS A 174 -31.34 -5.95 15.06
CA LYS A 174 -31.29 -7.38 15.42
C LYS A 174 -32.26 -7.72 16.55
N LYS A 175 -32.31 -6.88 17.60
CA LYS A 175 -33.14 -7.13 18.79
C LYS A 175 -34.63 -6.95 18.55
N TYR A 176 -35.02 -5.94 17.77
CA TYR A 176 -36.42 -5.51 17.69
C TYR A 176 -37.04 -5.64 16.28
N ASN A 177 -36.26 -5.94 15.24
CA ASN A 177 -36.77 -6.00 13.88
C ASN A 177 -36.14 -7.17 13.06
N GLY A 178 -35.81 -8.27 13.72
CA GLY A 178 -35.30 -9.48 13.03
C GLY A 178 -34.01 -9.29 12.22
N GLY A 179 -33.27 -8.22 12.49
CA GLY A 179 -32.03 -7.90 11.76
C GLY A 179 -32.22 -7.01 10.52
N TYR A 180 -33.48 -6.67 10.17
CA TYR A 180 -33.79 -5.81 9.04
C TYR A 180 -33.72 -4.33 9.46
N TYR A 181 -33.37 -3.47 8.49
CA TYR A 181 -33.40 -2.01 8.71
C TYR A 181 -34.78 -1.51 9.11
N HIS A 182 -34.83 -0.64 10.11
CA HIS A 182 -36.03 0.11 10.48
C HIS A 182 -35.69 1.59 10.72
N LYS A 183 -36.60 2.50 10.33
CA LYS A 183 -36.37 3.94 10.42
C LYS A 183 -36.10 4.44 11.84
N ASP A 184 -36.72 3.82 12.84
CA ASP A 184 -36.60 4.21 14.27
C ASP A 184 -35.22 3.87 14.83
N TYR A 185 -34.51 2.90 14.21
CA TYR A 185 -33.16 2.50 14.58
C TYR A 185 -32.10 3.07 13.63
N ARG A 186 -32.49 4.10 12.85
CA ARG A 186 -31.55 4.78 11.95
C ARG A 186 -30.44 5.47 12.74
N LEU A 187 -29.22 5.37 12.24
CA LEU A 187 -28.08 6.13 12.71
C LEU A 187 -28.20 7.59 12.25
N VAL A 188 -28.09 8.50 13.20
CA VAL A 188 -28.06 9.95 12.93
C VAL A 188 -26.62 10.41 12.93
N GLU A 189 -26.29 11.20 11.94
CA GLU A 189 -24.97 11.79 11.80
C GLU A 189 -24.89 13.14 12.52
N SER A 190 -23.73 13.41 13.11
CA SER A 190 -23.29 14.73 13.57
C SER A 190 -21.84 14.95 13.19
N GLN A 191 -21.46 16.19 12.97
CA GLN A 191 -20.08 16.56 12.77
C GLN A 191 -19.42 16.67 14.13
N LEU A 192 -18.20 16.11 14.25
CA LEU A 192 -17.38 16.32 15.43
C LEU A 192 -16.67 17.65 15.29
N ASP A 193 -16.84 18.52 16.30
CA ASP A 193 -16.19 19.83 16.36
C ASP A 193 -14.66 19.73 16.36
N GLU A 194 -14.01 20.81 15.94
CA GLU A 194 -12.56 20.88 15.78
C GLU A 194 -11.79 20.80 17.08
#